data_83df70448b4a1bdf96778578288b1474
#
_entry.id   83df70448b4a1bdf96778578288b1474
#
_cell.length_a   1.000
_cell.length_b   1.000
_cell.length_c   1.000
_cell.angle_alpha   90.00
_cell.angle_beta   90.00
_cell.angle_gamma   90.00
#
_symmetry.space_group_name_H-M   'P 1'
#
loop_
_entity.id
_entity.type
_entity.pdbx_description
1 polymer ?
#
loop_
_entity_poly.entity_id
_entity_poly.type
_entity_poly.pdbx_seq_one_letter_code
_entity_poly.pdbx_strand_id
1 'polypeptide(L)'
;QRAFDDLEIVVSETQYFEMNRVGWDQRAKAHVESRFYDVEGFMAGQTSLREIELAELGDVTGKSLLHLQCHFGLDTLSWGRQGAICTGVDISPVAIQKAQELAEQSKLSAKFVCSDVYSFRNDDSGPYDIVFTSYGAVCWLPDLKRWAEVVSENLAIGGTFYIAEFHPIYDLLEGYSYFTKTEPDIEEEGTYTENGADIVAKLAIWAHPMSSVINALIGVGIQIERVSEFPFSPYNCFKGLEEREPGRFYLDHKGNDVPLVYSITGRKVT
;
A
#
# COMPACT_ATOMS: atom_id res chain seq x y z
N GLN A 1 50.90 10.74 4.85
CA GLN A 1 49.86 10.50 3.85
C GLN A 1 48.84 9.58 4.52
N ARG A 2 47.79 10.14 5.13
CA ARG A 2 46.72 9.39 5.82
C ARG A 2 45.65 9.06 4.78
N ALA A 3 45.46 7.78 4.54
CA ALA A 3 44.26 7.28 3.90
C ALA A 3 43.08 7.52 4.87
N PHE A 4 42.16 8.34 4.49
CA PHE A 4 40.84 8.37 5.13
C PHE A 4 40.12 7.13 4.58
N ASP A 5 39.96 6.12 5.42
CA ASP A 5 39.07 5.05 5.19
C ASP A 5 37.63 5.66 5.16
N ASP A 6 37.04 5.72 4.01
CA ASP A 6 35.59 5.90 3.86
C ASP A 6 34.94 4.65 4.46
N LEU A 7 34.59 4.73 5.74
CA LEU A 7 33.68 3.80 6.37
C LEU A 7 32.32 4.02 5.70
N GLU A 8 32.02 3.24 4.69
CA GLU A 8 30.64 3.08 4.21
C GLU A 8 29.82 2.66 5.44
N ILE A 9 28.99 3.57 5.94
CA ILE A 9 28.03 3.27 7.00
C ILE A 9 26.98 2.37 6.35
N VAL A 10 27.13 1.07 6.55
CA VAL A 10 26.10 0.09 6.13
C VAL A 10 24.86 0.37 6.95
N VAL A 11 23.85 0.96 6.33
CA VAL A 11 22.55 1.22 6.94
C VAL A 11 21.84 -0.11 7.14
N SER A 12 21.38 -0.40 8.35
CA SER A 12 20.66 -1.64 8.62
C SER A 12 19.22 -1.58 8.18
N GLU A 13 18.60 -2.73 7.89
CA GLU A 13 17.16 -2.84 7.56
C GLU A 13 16.29 -2.11 8.61
N THR A 14 16.61 -2.23 9.89
CA THR A 14 15.94 -1.54 10.98
C THR A 14 15.98 -0.01 10.85
N GLN A 15 17.09 0.53 10.36
CA GLN A 15 17.22 1.98 10.14
C GLN A 15 16.35 2.46 8.97
N TYR A 16 16.19 1.66 7.93
CA TYR A 16 15.27 1.96 6.83
C TYR A 16 13.81 1.94 7.30
N PHE A 17 13.42 0.97 8.12
CA PHE A 17 12.08 0.93 8.70
C PHE A 17 11.80 2.13 9.59
N GLU A 18 12.76 2.52 10.42
CA GLU A 18 12.61 3.72 11.25
C GLU A 18 12.52 5.00 10.42
N MET A 19 13.31 5.09 9.34
CA MET A 19 13.23 6.20 8.38
C MET A 19 11.84 6.29 7.77
N ASN A 20 11.32 5.19 7.24
CA ASN A 20 9.99 5.12 6.64
C ASN A 20 8.90 5.39 7.67
N ARG A 21 9.01 4.85 8.89
CA ARG A 21 8.04 5.11 9.97
C ARG A 21 7.94 6.61 10.29
N VAL A 22 9.09 7.27 10.46
CA VAL A 22 9.14 8.72 10.76
C VAL A 22 8.56 9.53 9.60
N GLY A 23 8.89 9.18 8.36
CA GLY A 23 8.35 9.83 7.18
C GLY A 23 6.83 9.65 7.07
N TRP A 24 6.33 8.46 7.31
CA TRP A 24 4.88 8.18 7.31
C TRP A 24 4.13 8.83 8.46
N ASP A 25 4.76 9.01 9.64
CA ASP A 25 4.18 9.79 10.74
C ASP A 25 3.94 11.26 10.33
N GLN A 26 4.85 11.85 9.57
CA GLN A 26 4.70 13.21 9.06
C GLN A 26 3.62 13.28 7.96
N ARG A 27 3.68 12.35 7.01
CA ARG A 27 2.72 12.26 5.90
C ARG A 27 1.29 12.03 6.42
N ALA A 28 1.08 11.13 7.39
CA ALA A 28 -0.24 10.84 7.94
C ALA A 28 -0.93 12.08 8.53
N LYS A 29 -0.17 12.98 9.17
CA LYS A 29 -0.71 14.25 9.70
C LYS A 29 -1.26 15.16 8.60
N ALA A 30 -0.54 15.29 7.50
CA ALA A 30 -0.98 16.09 6.38
C ALA A 30 -2.10 15.40 5.58
N HIS A 31 -1.96 14.11 5.34
CA HIS A 31 -2.89 13.34 4.54
C HIS A 31 -4.31 13.37 5.10
N VAL A 32 -4.48 13.25 6.41
CA VAL A 32 -5.80 13.27 7.04
C VAL A 32 -6.54 14.61 6.86
N GLU A 33 -5.81 15.69 6.65
CA GLU A 33 -6.35 17.04 6.44
C GLU A 33 -6.40 17.45 4.96
N SER A 34 -5.96 16.57 4.05
CA SER A 34 -5.87 16.87 2.62
C SER A 34 -7.21 16.67 1.91
N ARG A 35 -7.41 17.45 0.84
CA ARG A 35 -8.52 17.23 -0.09
C ARG A 35 -8.36 15.94 -0.90
N PHE A 36 -7.12 15.49 -1.08
CA PHE A 36 -6.81 14.26 -1.78
C PHE A 36 -7.50 13.04 -1.16
N TYR A 37 -7.48 12.95 0.18
CA TYR A 37 -8.09 11.84 0.91
C TYR A 37 -9.57 12.05 1.24
N ASP A 38 -10.06 13.29 1.16
CA ASP A 38 -11.48 13.65 1.36
C ASP A 38 -12.12 12.98 2.58
N VAL A 39 -11.50 13.15 3.74
CA VAL A 39 -12.01 12.61 5.01
C VAL A 39 -13.42 13.12 5.31
N GLU A 40 -13.73 14.37 4.92
CA GLU A 40 -15.06 14.95 5.09
C GLU A 40 -16.11 14.18 4.27
N GLY A 41 -15.83 13.88 3.00
CA GLY A 41 -16.68 13.05 2.15
C GLY A 41 -16.83 11.63 2.71
N PHE A 42 -15.73 11.04 3.21
CA PHE A 42 -15.80 9.74 3.88
C PHE A 42 -16.73 9.79 5.12
N MET A 43 -16.62 10.82 5.97
CA MET A 43 -17.49 11.00 7.13
C MET A 43 -18.96 11.22 6.73
N ALA A 44 -19.21 11.85 5.59
CA ALA A 44 -20.53 12.01 5.00
C ALA A 44 -21.11 10.72 4.35
N GLY A 45 -20.34 9.62 4.35
CA GLY A 45 -20.81 8.30 3.87
C GLY A 45 -20.20 7.86 2.53
N GLN A 46 -19.33 8.65 1.92
CA GLN A 46 -18.64 8.23 0.70
C GLN A 46 -17.63 7.12 0.99
N THR A 47 -17.32 6.32 -0.02
CA THR A 47 -16.25 5.31 0.06
C THR A 47 -14.93 5.87 -0.43
N SER A 48 -13.82 5.45 0.17
CA SER A 48 -12.47 5.71 -0.35
C SER A 48 -12.04 4.67 -1.40
N LEU A 49 -12.70 3.51 -1.43
CA LEU A 49 -12.41 2.43 -2.37
C LEU A 49 -12.70 2.86 -3.82
N ARG A 50 -11.89 2.35 -4.72
CA ARG A 50 -11.96 2.64 -6.14
C ARG A 50 -12.69 1.54 -6.90
N GLU A 51 -13.05 1.82 -8.13
CA GLU A 51 -13.79 0.89 -8.98
C GLU A 51 -13.07 -0.45 -9.20
N ILE A 52 -11.72 -0.44 -9.23
CA ILE A 52 -10.90 -1.61 -9.49
C ILE A 52 -11.11 -2.66 -8.40
N GLU A 53 -10.80 -2.32 -7.15
CA GLU A 53 -10.91 -3.25 -6.03
C GLU A 53 -12.37 -3.61 -5.71
N LEU A 54 -13.30 -2.67 -5.86
CA LEU A 54 -14.73 -2.94 -5.67
C LEU A 54 -15.26 -3.98 -6.68
N ALA A 55 -14.84 -3.87 -7.95
CA ALA A 55 -15.27 -4.80 -9.00
C ALA A 55 -14.63 -6.18 -8.85
N GLU A 56 -13.34 -6.23 -8.43
CA GLU A 56 -12.58 -7.47 -8.41
C GLU A 56 -12.76 -8.30 -7.13
N LEU A 57 -12.92 -7.67 -5.96
CA LEU A 57 -13.21 -8.37 -4.71
C LEU A 57 -14.69 -8.71 -4.54
N GLY A 58 -15.57 -7.87 -5.06
CA GLY A 58 -17.02 -8.09 -4.98
C GLY A 58 -17.58 -8.07 -3.56
N ASP A 59 -18.44 -9.01 -3.22
CA ASP A 59 -19.13 -9.06 -1.92
C ASP A 59 -18.19 -9.55 -0.81
N VAL A 60 -17.97 -8.68 0.19
CA VAL A 60 -17.14 -8.94 1.37
C VAL A 60 -17.98 -9.09 2.65
N THR A 61 -19.30 -9.09 2.56
CA THR A 61 -20.20 -9.14 3.72
C THR A 61 -19.91 -10.34 4.62
N GLY A 62 -19.65 -10.06 5.90
CA GLY A 62 -19.36 -11.06 6.93
C GLY A 62 -17.99 -11.72 6.83
N LYS A 63 -17.16 -11.36 5.83
CA LYS A 63 -15.80 -11.90 5.70
C LYS A 63 -14.83 -11.15 6.60
N SER A 64 -13.89 -11.89 7.20
CA SER A 64 -12.76 -11.31 7.91
C SER A 64 -11.71 -10.80 6.90
N LEU A 65 -11.29 -9.52 7.04
CA LEU A 65 -10.38 -8.87 6.13
C LEU A 65 -9.19 -8.26 6.88
N LEU A 66 -7.98 -8.63 6.47
CA LEU A 66 -6.74 -8.03 6.93
C LEU A 66 -6.25 -7.06 5.85
N HIS A 67 -6.13 -5.78 6.20
CA HIS A 67 -5.52 -4.76 5.35
C HIS A 67 -4.09 -4.50 5.81
N LEU A 68 -3.10 -4.95 5.05
CA LEU A 68 -1.69 -4.69 5.29
C LEU A 68 -1.30 -3.31 4.77
N GLN A 69 -0.53 -2.56 5.57
CA GLN A 69 -0.08 -1.20 5.26
C GLN A 69 -1.28 -0.25 5.01
N CYS A 70 -2.19 -0.23 6.00
CA CYS A 70 -3.51 0.39 5.88
C CYS A 70 -3.52 1.92 6.00
N HIS A 71 -2.35 2.55 6.22
CA HIS A 71 -2.25 4.00 6.45
C HIS A 71 -3.19 4.44 7.60
N PHE A 72 -3.91 5.55 7.47
CA PHE A 72 -4.90 5.96 8.48
C PHE A 72 -6.31 5.38 8.25
N GLY A 73 -6.40 4.23 7.56
CA GLY A 73 -7.51 3.29 7.64
C GLY A 73 -8.76 3.61 6.83
N LEU A 74 -8.78 4.58 5.90
CA LEU A 74 -9.98 4.91 5.13
C LEU A 74 -10.51 3.70 4.34
N ASP A 75 -9.63 2.99 3.62
CA ASP A 75 -10.02 1.81 2.84
C ASP A 75 -10.46 0.67 3.76
N THR A 76 -9.75 0.47 4.88
CA THR A 76 -10.15 -0.50 5.90
C THR A 76 -11.57 -0.24 6.41
N LEU A 77 -11.87 1.01 6.75
CA LEU A 77 -13.18 1.42 7.23
C LEU A 77 -14.24 1.39 6.12
N SER A 78 -13.86 1.67 4.87
CA SER A 78 -14.75 1.54 3.72
C SER A 78 -15.13 0.10 3.46
N TRP A 79 -14.21 -0.87 3.58
CA TRP A 79 -14.54 -2.30 3.57
C TRP A 79 -15.42 -2.70 4.74
N GLY A 80 -15.18 -2.14 5.94
CA GLY A 80 -16.06 -2.32 7.10
C GLY A 80 -17.49 -1.84 6.82
N ARG A 81 -17.64 -0.71 6.11
CA ARG A 81 -18.95 -0.18 5.67
C ARG A 81 -19.63 -1.09 4.65
N GLN A 82 -18.88 -1.84 3.86
CA GLN A 82 -19.38 -2.90 2.98
C GLN A 82 -19.69 -4.22 3.71
N GLY A 83 -19.53 -4.27 5.04
CA GLY A 83 -19.89 -5.42 5.86
C GLY A 83 -18.75 -6.39 6.18
N ALA A 84 -17.53 -6.08 5.81
CA ALA A 84 -16.37 -6.87 6.22
C ALA A 84 -16.03 -6.66 7.71
N ILE A 85 -15.42 -7.67 8.34
CA ILE A 85 -14.86 -7.59 9.70
C ILE A 85 -13.36 -7.30 9.55
N CYS A 86 -12.99 -6.03 9.73
CA CYS A 86 -11.68 -5.52 9.29
C CYS A 86 -10.65 -5.43 10.40
N THR A 87 -9.41 -5.78 10.06
CA THR A 87 -8.19 -5.45 10.81
C THR A 87 -7.24 -4.71 9.87
N GLY A 88 -6.78 -3.52 10.27
CA GLY A 88 -5.76 -2.75 9.56
C GLY A 88 -4.43 -2.77 10.31
N VAL A 89 -3.33 -2.87 9.57
CA VAL A 89 -1.96 -2.87 10.11
C VAL A 89 -1.14 -1.81 9.42
N ASP A 90 -0.45 -0.97 10.18
CA ASP A 90 0.47 0.02 9.64
C ASP A 90 1.65 0.25 10.59
N ILE A 91 2.80 0.63 10.05
CA ILE A 91 4.01 0.90 10.84
C ILE A 91 3.93 2.24 11.59
N SER A 92 3.12 3.20 11.12
CA SER A 92 3.01 4.54 11.68
C SER A 92 2.05 4.58 12.86
N PRO A 93 2.51 4.84 14.09
CA PRO A 93 1.63 5.04 15.24
C PRO A 93 0.69 6.23 15.06
N VAL A 94 1.11 7.26 14.32
CA VAL A 94 0.27 8.42 14.00
C VAL A 94 -0.88 8.03 13.08
N ALA A 95 -0.60 7.25 12.03
CA ALA A 95 -1.62 6.76 11.11
C ALA A 95 -2.63 5.86 11.84
N ILE A 96 -2.15 4.93 12.68
CA ILE A 96 -3.01 4.04 13.47
C ILE A 96 -3.88 4.82 14.47
N GLN A 97 -3.33 5.82 15.14
CA GLN A 97 -4.13 6.68 16.01
C GLN A 97 -5.24 7.37 15.22
N LYS A 98 -4.92 7.94 14.06
CA LYS A 98 -5.92 8.58 13.18
C LYS A 98 -6.99 7.59 12.68
N ALA A 99 -6.60 6.37 12.34
CA ALA A 99 -7.53 5.33 11.93
C ALA A 99 -8.52 4.97 13.06
N GLN A 100 -8.05 4.88 14.31
CA GLN A 100 -8.89 4.65 15.49
C GLN A 100 -9.85 5.82 15.75
N GLU A 101 -9.37 7.06 15.68
CA GLU A 101 -10.19 8.28 15.80
C GLU A 101 -11.31 8.30 14.73
N LEU A 102 -10.99 7.98 13.47
CA LEU A 102 -11.96 7.92 12.38
C LEU A 102 -12.98 6.79 12.55
N ALA A 103 -12.55 5.62 13.03
CA ALA A 103 -13.44 4.50 13.34
C ALA A 103 -14.47 4.90 14.41
N GLU A 104 -14.03 5.54 15.49
CA GLU A 104 -14.89 6.02 16.56
C GLU A 104 -15.89 7.07 16.06
N GLN A 105 -15.40 8.09 15.36
CA GLN A 105 -16.24 9.19 14.83
C GLN A 105 -17.27 8.70 13.81
N SER A 106 -16.88 7.79 12.92
CA SER A 106 -17.77 7.20 11.90
C SER A 106 -18.68 6.09 12.44
N LYS A 107 -18.45 5.66 13.69
CA LYS A 107 -19.14 4.53 14.34
C LYS A 107 -18.97 3.20 13.56
N LEU A 108 -17.86 3.05 12.88
CA LEU A 108 -17.48 1.81 12.20
C LEU A 108 -16.57 0.99 13.11
N SER A 109 -16.76 -0.33 13.12
CA SER A 109 -15.93 -1.24 13.89
C SER A 109 -14.80 -1.79 13.03
N ALA A 110 -13.55 -1.53 13.42
CA ALA A 110 -12.37 -2.16 12.86
C ALA A 110 -11.28 -2.23 13.95
N LYS A 111 -10.42 -3.25 13.88
CA LYS A 111 -9.22 -3.36 14.71
C LYS A 111 -8.06 -2.69 13.97
N PHE A 112 -7.27 -1.87 14.66
CA PHE A 112 -6.06 -1.28 14.12
C PHE A 112 -4.85 -1.63 14.96
N VAL A 113 -3.78 -2.12 14.31
CA VAL A 113 -2.55 -2.61 14.94
C VAL A 113 -1.36 -1.82 14.40
N CYS A 114 -0.59 -1.19 15.31
CA CYS A 114 0.66 -0.55 14.96
C CYS A 114 1.78 -1.59 14.94
N SER A 115 2.22 -1.95 13.75
CA SER A 115 3.31 -2.92 13.53
C SER A 115 3.91 -2.73 12.14
N ASP A 116 5.22 -2.97 11.99
CA ASP A 116 5.73 -3.25 10.65
C ASP A 116 5.12 -4.57 10.14
N VAL A 117 5.03 -4.69 8.82
CA VAL A 117 4.35 -5.83 8.19
C VAL A 117 5.01 -7.17 8.54
N TYR A 118 6.33 -7.22 8.63
CA TYR A 118 7.07 -8.46 8.91
C TYR A 118 6.97 -8.95 10.35
N SER A 119 6.74 -8.02 11.28
CA SER A 119 6.56 -8.31 12.71
C SER A 119 5.10 -8.55 13.10
N PHE A 120 4.17 -8.27 12.18
CA PHE A 120 2.75 -8.48 12.45
C PHE A 120 2.48 -9.96 12.78
N ARG A 121 1.78 -10.17 13.88
CA ARG A 121 1.27 -11.48 14.30
C ARG A 121 -0.19 -11.32 14.67
N ASN A 122 -1.00 -12.21 14.14
CA ASN A 122 -2.41 -12.27 14.47
C ASN A 122 -2.58 -13.03 15.79
N ASP A 123 -2.93 -12.33 16.87
CA ASP A 123 -2.88 -12.90 18.20
C ASP A 123 -4.00 -13.90 18.51
N ASP A 124 -5.24 -13.73 17.98
CA ASP A 124 -6.37 -14.50 18.46
C ASP A 124 -7.52 -14.76 17.48
N SER A 125 -7.54 -14.18 16.29
CA SER A 125 -8.73 -14.23 15.43
C SER A 125 -8.74 -15.34 14.39
N GLY A 126 -7.71 -16.19 14.36
CA GLY A 126 -7.54 -17.17 13.28
C GLY A 126 -7.16 -16.49 11.96
N PRO A 127 -6.99 -17.27 10.89
CA PRO A 127 -6.67 -16.72 9.57
C PRO A 127 -7.85 -15.94 8.99
N TYR A 128 -7.54 -14.96 8.16
CA TYR A 128 -8.52 -14.10 7.50
C TYR A 128 -9.06 -14.72 6.21
N ASP A 129 -10.31 -14.42 5.87
CA ASP A 129 -10.91 -14.81 4.58
C ASP A 129 -10.30 -14.02 3.42
N ILE A 130 -9.86 -12.76 3.70
CA ILE A 130 -9.25 -11.86 2.73
C ILE A 130 -8.00 -11.21 3.33
N VAL A 131 -6.89 -11.22 2.59
CA VAL A 131 -5.75 -10.33 2.83
C VAL A 131 -5.68 -9.34 1.68
N PHE A 132 -5.74 -8.06 2.03
CA PHE A 132 -5.88 -6.93 1.12
C PHE A 132 -4.69 -5.98 1.26
N THR A 133 -4.18 -5.48 0.15
CA THR A 133 -3.17 -4.42 0.09
C THR A 133 -3.52 -3.47 -1.06
N SER A 134 -3.38 -2.16 -0.86
CA SER A 134 -3.72 -1.17 -1.88
C SER A 134 -2.66 -0.09 -2.02
N TYR A 135 -2.45 0.29 -3.24
CA TYR A 135 -1.74 1.40 -3.87
C TYR A 135 -0.53 1.99 -3.11
N GLY A 136 0.66 1.79 -3.68
CA GLY A 136 1.91 2.35 -3.18
C GLY A 136 2.38 1.70 -1.89
N ALA A 137 2.18 0.38 -1.74
CA ALA A 137 2.50 -0.35 -0.52
C ALA A 137 3.80 -1.17 -0.64
N VAL A 138 4.00 -1.90 -1.75
CA VAL A 138 5.13 -2.83 -1.84
C VAL A 138 6.49 -2.14 -2.01
N CYS A 139 6.51 -0.91 -2.51
CA CYS A 139 7.76 -0.14 -2.68
C CYS A 139 8.44 0.21 -1.34
N TRP A 140 7.76 0.10 -0.21
CA TRP A 140 8.32 0.32 1.13
C TRP A 140 8.98 -0.92 1.75
N LEU A 141 8.96 -2.04 1.02
CA LEU A 141 9.35 -3.35 1.54
C LEU A 141 10.66 -3.83 0.90
N PRO A 142 11.72 -4.09 1.68
CA PRO A 142 12.97 -4.63 1.15
C PRO A 142 12.86 -6.08 0.69
N ASP A 143 11.96 -6.88 1.29
CA ASP A 143 11.88 -8.34 1.10
C ASP A 143 10.44 -8.79 0.82
N LEU A 144 10.13 -8.98 -0.45
CA LEU A 144 8.80 -9.46 -0.88
C LEU A 144 8.54 -10.92 -0.48
N LYS A 145 9.58 -11.74 -0.29
CA LYS A 145 9.39 -13.12 0.14
C LYS A 145 8.85 -13.16 1.57
N ARG A 146 9.47 -12.42 2.49
CA ARG A 146 8.99 -12.30 3.87
C ARG A 146 7.58 -11.70 3.93
N TRP A 147 7.30 -10.69 3.10
CA TRP A 147 5.95 -10.13 2.98
C TRP A 147 4.93 -11.17 2.52
N ALA A 148 5.24 -11.95 1.50
CA ALA A 148 4.36 -13.02 1.02
C ALA A 148 4.17 -14.13 2.08
N GLU A 149 5.20 -14.44 2.88
CA GLU A 149 5.08 -15.34 4.04
C GLU A 149 4.04 -14.82 5.04
N VAL A 150 4.09 -13.51 5.38
CA VAL A 150 3.08 -12.88 6.24
C VAL A 150 1.68 -12.95 5.64
N VAL A 151 1.53 -12.70 4.33
CA VAL A 151 0.26 -12.86 3.62
C VAL A 151 -0.26 -14.29 3.78
N SER A 152 0.57 -15.29 3.49
CA SER A 152 0.17 -16.69 3.55
C SER A 152 -0.14 -17.15 4.98
N GLU A 153 0.65 -16.77 5.97
CA GLU A 153 0.41 -17.11 7.38
C GLU A 153 -0.92 -16.58 7.91
N ASN A 154 -1.35 -15.41 7.43
CA ASN A 154 -2.59 -14.78 7.88
C ASN A 154 -3.81 -15.11 7.02
N LEU A 155 -3.65 -15.73 5.85
CA LEU A 155 -4.75 -16.04 4.96
C LEU A 155 -5.27 -17.48 5.23
N ALA A 156 -6.58 -17.63 5.33
CA ALA A 156 -7.23 -18.94 5.43
C ALA A 156 -6.99 -19.79 4.17
N ILE A 157 -6.95 -21.10 4.30
CA ILE A 157 -7.00 -22.01 3.14
C ILE A 157 -8.31 -21.75 2.39
N GLY A 158 -8.25 -21.53 1.09
CA GLY A 158 -9.38 -21.10 0.28
C GLY A 158 -9.68 -19.60 0.37
N GLY A 159 -8.97 -18.85 1.22
CA GLY A 159 -9.10 -17.39 1.33
C GLY A 159 -8.52 -16.66 0.14
N THR A 160 -8.94 -15.42 -0.05
CA THR A 160 -8.58 -14.57 -1.18
C THR A 160 -7.47 -13.58 -0.79
N PHE A 161 -6.37 -13.61 -1.51
CA PHE A 161 -5.40 -12.52 -1.53
C PHE A 161 -5.78 -11.53 -2.63
N TYR A 162 -5.67 -10.23 -2.32
CA TYR A 162 -5.87 -9.16 -3.29
C TYR A 162 -4.87 -8.02 -3.10
N ILE A 163 -4.32 -7.55 -4.20
CA ILE A 163 -3.54 -6.32 -4.26
C ILE A 163 -3.93 -5.50 -5.49
N ALA A 164 -4.12 -4.20 -5.30
CA ALA A 164 -4.07 -3.20 -6.37
C ALA A 164 -2.88 -2.29 -6.09
N GLU A 165 -1.98 -2.13 -7.08
CA GLU A 165 -0.71 -1.44 -6.86
C GLU A 165 -0.35 -0.58 -8.06
N PHE A 166 0.43 0.46 -7.84
CA PHE A 166 0.98 1.28 -8.92
C PHE A 166 1.95 0.47 -9.77
N HIS A 167 1.86 0.67 -11.08
CA HIS A 167 2.68 -0.07 -12.02
C HIS A 167 4.11 0.46 -12.05
N PRO A 168 5.15 -0.36 -11.87
CA PRO A 168 6.54 0.08 -11.74
C PRO A 168 7.13 0.69 -13.02
N ILE A 169 6.40 0.67 -14.14
CA ILE A 169 6.83 1.33 -15.37
C ILE A 169 6.87 2.86 -15.22
N TYR A 170 6.02 3.44 -14.36
CA TYR A 170 6.04 4.87 -14.10
C TYR A 170 7.39 5.28 -13.50
N ASP A 171 7.86 4.55 -12.51
CA ASP A 171 9.15 4.82 -11.87
C ASP A 171 10.32 4.74 -12.87
N LEU A 172 10.25 3.77 -13.79
CA LEU A 172 11.23 3.68 -14.88
C LEU A 172 11.23 4.91 -15.78
N LEU A 173 10.06 5.48 -16.08
CA LEU A 173 9.95 6.70 -16.88
C LEU A 173 10.47 7.93 -16.14
N GLU A 174 10.40 7.95 -14.83
CA GLU A 174 10.97 9.00 -13.96
C GLU A 174 12.48 8.80 -13.69
N GLY A 175 13.09 7.75 -14.22
CA GLY A 175 14.53 7.50 -14.13
C GLY A 175 14.98 6.55 -13.03
N TYR A 176 14.05 5.92 -12.33
CA TYR A 176 14.35 4.88 -11.34
C TYR A 176 14.60 3.52 -11.98
N SER A 177 15.13 2.58 -11.19
CA SER A 177 15.28 1.21 -11.65
C SER A 177 13.92 0.50 -11.73
N TYR A 178 13.69 -0.25 -12.79
CA TYR A 178 12.57 -1.19 -12.84
C TYR A 178 12.85 -2.47 -12.03
N PHE A 179 14.12 -2.88 -11.97
CA PHE A 179 14.54 -4.10 -11.28
C PHE A 179 15.00 -3.79 -9.86
N THR A 180 14.70 -4.71 -8.94
CA THR A 180 15.07 -4.60 -7.54
C THR A 180 16.58 -4.49 -7.38
N LYS A 181 17.04 -3.50 -6.62
CA LYS A 181 18.42 -3.32 -6.18
C LYS A 181 18.60 -3.86 -4.77
N THR A 182 19.85 -4.13 -4.39
CA THR A 182 20.18 -4.53 -3.02
C THR A 182 19.90 -3.40 -2.04
N GLU A 183 20.32 -2.18 -2.40
CA GLU A 183 20.09 -0.98 -1.60
C GLU A 183 18.87 -0.22 -2.11
N PRO A 184 18.09 0.42 -1.22
CA PRO A 184 16.97 1.25 -1.63
C PRO A 184 17.44 2.53 -2.32
N ASP A 185 16.58 3.12 -3.09
CA ASP A 185 16.69 4.53 -3.45
C ASP A 185 16.23 5.36 -2.23
N ILE A 186 17.04 6.36 -1.85
CA ILE A 186 16.71 7.27 -0.74
C ILE A 186 16.18 8.56 -1.32
N GLU A 187 14.93 8.86 -1.04
CA GLU A 187 14.29 10.10 -1.44
C GLU A 187 14.18 11.05 -0.26
N GLU A 188 14.36 12.33 -0.53
CA GLU A 188 14.14 13.42 0.43
C GLU A 188 13.15 14.38 -0.19
N GLU A 189 11.88 14.11 -0.02
CA GLU A 189 10.82 14.86 -0.65
C GLU A 189 9.57 14.99 0.22
N GLY A 190 8.65 15.87 -0.21
CA GLY A 190 7.37 16.08 0.41
C GLY A 190 6.41 14.91 0.23
N THR A 191 5.16 15.24 0.02
CA THR A 191 4.12 14.26 -0.27
C THR A 191 3.28 14.74 -1.46
N TYR A 192 2.54 13.82 -2.06
CA TYR A 192 1.67 14.06 -3.22
C TYR A 192 0.37 14.83 -2.90
N THR A 193 0.11 15.13 -1.63
CA THR A 193 -1.07 15.91 -1.24
C THR A 193 -0.80 17.41 -1.33
N GLU A 194 -1.82 18.19 -1.63
CA GLU A 194 -1.73 19.65 -1.87
C GLU A 194 -1.25 20.46 -0.65
N ASN A 195 -1.38 19.89 0.55
CA ASN A 195 -0.97 20.50 1.82
C ASN A 195 0.37 19.97 2.35
N GLY A 196 1.09 19.17 1.54
CA GLY A 196 2.32 18.50 1.95
C GLY A 196 3.62 19.25 1.63
N ALA A 197 3.56 20.52 1.16
CA ALA A 197 4.72 21.27 0.69
C ALA A 197 5.82 21.51 1.75
N ASP A 198 5.43 21.58 3.02
CA ASP A 198 6.35 21.81 4.14
C ASP A 198 6.94 20.50 4.72
N ILE A 199 6.51 19.35 4.20
CA ILE A 199 7.01 18.06 4.63
C ILE A 199 8.28 17.76 3.85
N VAL A 200 9.38 17.53 4.57
CA VAL A 200 10.62 16.99 4.02
C VAL A 200 10.98 15.77 4.83
N ALA A 201 10.72 14.60 4.27
CA ALA A 201 11.02 13.32 4.92
C ALA A 201 11.98 12.51 4.06
N LYS A 202 12.93 11.85 4.71
CA LYS A 202 13.76 10.83 4.05
C LYS A 202 13.00 9.53 4.05
N LEU A 203 12.96 8.88 2.90
CA LEU A 203 12.25 7.64 2.68
C LEU A 203 13.12 6.67 1.91
N ALA A 204 13.11 5.42 2.31
CA ALA A 204 13.78 4.33 1.61
C ALA A 204 12.76 3.58 0.75
N ILE A 205 13.03 3.48 -0.56
CA ILE A 205 12.11 2.93 -1.55
C ILE A 205 12.82 1.82 -2.34
N TRP A 206 12.14 0.71 -2.54
CA TRP A 206 12.63 -0.41 -3.35
C TRP A 206 11.78 -0.58 -4.60
N ALA A 207 12.45 -0.69 -5.75
CA ALA A 207 11.78 -1.07 -7.00
C ALA A 207 11.43 -2.56 -6.97
N HIS A 208 10.21 -2.88 -7.39
CA HIS A 208 9.74 -4.26 -7.50
C HIS A 208 9.05 -4.49 -8.84
N PRO A 209 9.67 -5.28 -9.75
CA PRO A 209 8.97 -5.74 -10.94
C PRO A 209 7.71 -6.52 -10.56
N MET A 210 6.66 -6.43 -11.37
CA MET A 210 5.44 -7.25 -11.17
C MET A 210 5.76 -8.74 -11.02
N SER A 211 6.73 -9.24 -11.79
CA SER A 211 7.15 -10.64 -11.70
C SER A 211 7.70 -11.02 -10.33
N SER A 212 8.34 -10.09 -9.61
CA SER A 212 8.85 -10.34 -8.25
C SER A 212 7.70 -10.48 -7.26
N VAL A 213 6.67 -9.64 -7.36
CA VAL A 213 5.46 -9.72 -6.54
C VAL A 213 4.72 -11.04 -6.79
N ILE A 214 4.49 -11.37 -8.06
CA ILE A 214 3.80 -12.60 -8.47
C ILE A 214 4.55 -13.85 -7.98
N ASN A 215 5.87 -13.90 -8.19
CA ASN A 215 6.69 -15.04 -7.81
C ASN A 215 6.80 -15.20 -6.28
N ALA A 216 6.83 -14.11 -5.53
CA ALA A 216 6.78 -14.16 -4.07
C ALA A 216 5.49 -14.83 -3.56
N LEU A 217 4.34 -14.44 -4.13
CA LEU A 217 3.03 -15.03 -3.79
C LEU A 217 2.95 -16.52 -4.19
N ILE A 218 3.39 -16.87 -5.40
CA ILE A 218 3.43 -18.27 -5.84
C ILE A 218 4.32 -19.11 -4.90
N GLY A 219 5.47 -18.56 -4.48
CA GLY A 219 6.43 -19.23 -3.62
C GLY A 219 5.89 -19.63 -2.24
N VAL A 220 4.81 -19.02 -1.78
CA VAL A 220 4.16 -19.29 -0.49
C VAL A 220 2.80 -20.01 -0.62
N GLY A 221 2.50 -20.55 -1.79
CA GLY A 221 1.28 -21.34 -2.02
C GLY A 221 0.04 -20.53 -2.34
N ILE A 222 0.20 -19.28 -2.81
CA ILE A 222 -0.91 -18.51 -3.36
C ILE A 222 -1.03 -18.85 -4.86
N GLN A 223 -2.13 -19.47 -5.22
CA GLN A 223 -2.50 -19.69 -6.63
C GLN A 223 -3.01 -18.39 -7.22
N ILE A 224 -2.30 -17.84 -8.18
CA ILE A 224 -2.73 -16.62 -8.89
C ILE A 224 -3.93 -16.97 -9.78
N GLU A 225 -5.04 -16.27 -9.60
CA GLU A 225 -6.28 -16.46 -10.34
C GLU A 225 -6.45 -15.38 -11.43
N ARG A 226 -5.96 -14.16 -11.17
CA ARG A 226 -6.04 -13.05 -12.11
C ARG A 226 -4.87 -12.10 -11.90
N VAL A 227 -4.37 -11.56 -13.02
CA VAL A 227 -3.52 -10.36 -13.07
C VAL A 227 -4.15 -9.42 -14.08
N SER A 228 -4.41 -8.18 -13.69
CA SER A 228 -4.94 -7.13 -14.56
C SER A 228 -3.98 -5.95 -14.59
N GLU A 229 -3.91 -5.27 -15.72
CA GLU A 229 -3.17 -4.01 -15.87
C GLU A 229 -4.13 -2.94 -16.38
N PHE A 230 -4.01 -1.73 -15.87
CA PHE A 230 -4.90 -0.62 -16.17
C PHE A 230 -4.12 0.55 -16.74
N PRO A 231 -4.57 1.16 -17.86
CA PRO A 231 -3.91 2.30 -18.50
C PRO A 231 -4.18 3.60 -17.77
N PHE A 232 -4.74 3.55 -16.57
CA PHE A 232 -5.06 4.73 -15.76
C PHE A 232 -4.73 4.49 -14.28
N SER A 233 -4.53 5.59 -13.56
CA SER A 233 -4.52 5.63 -12.10
C SER A 233 -5.87 6.16 -11.59
N PRO A 234 -6.45 5.60 -10.51
CA PRO A 234 -7.60 6.16 -9.85
C PRO A 234 -7.26 7.38 -8.96
N TYR A 235 -5.99 7.79 -8.98
CA TYR A 235 -5.45 8.90 -8.19
C TYR A 235 -4.62 9.83 -9.06
N ASN A 236 -4.78 11.14 -8.85
CA ASN A 236 -3.91 12.15 -9.46
C ASN A 236 -2.67 12.38 -8.56
N CYS A 237 -1.81 11.37 -8.46
CA CYS A 237 -0.64 11.38 -7.56
C CYS A 237 0.71 11.37 -8.29
N PHE A 238 0.71 11.34 -9.62
CA PHE A 238 1.91 11.33 -10.45
C PHE A 238 2.00 12.60 -11.30
N LYS A 239 3.20 12.93 -11.75
CA LYS A 239 3.42 14.06 -12.66
C LYS A 239 2.91 13.73 -14.07
N GLY A 240 2.32 14.72 -14.73
CA GLY A 240 1.91 14.60 -16.13
C GLY A 240 0.63 13.83 -16.38
N LEU A 241 -0.12 13.47 -15.32
CA LEU A 241 -1.41 12.81 -15.49
C LEU A 241 -2.48 13.77 -16.01
N GLU A 242 -3.34 13.25 -16.88
CA GLU A 242 -4.50 13.93 -17.45
C GLU A 242 -5.78 13.15 -17.12
N GLU A 243 -6.75 13.80 -16.49
CA GLU A 243 -8.07 13.20 -16.28
C GLU A 243 -8.85 13.17 -17.58
N ARG A 244 -9.16 11.98 -18.14
CA ARG A 244 -9.93 11.81 -19.37
C ARG A 244 -11.34 11.28 -19.11
N GLU A 245 -11.53 10.59 -17.99
CA GLU A 245 -12.82 10.13 -17.49
C GLU A 245 -12.88 10.44 -15.99
N PRO A 246 -14.05 10.66 -15.39
CA PRO A 246 -14.15 10.97 -13.97
C PRO A 246 -13.42 9.94 -13.08
N GLY A 247 -12.40 10.41 -12.33
CA GLY A 247 -11.59 9.58 -11.44
C GLY A 247 -10.59 8.66 -12.15
N ARG A 248 -10.35 8.84 -13.45
CA ARG A 248 -9.35 8.07 -14.21
C ARG A 248 -8.32 8.99 -14.84
N PHE A 249 -7.08 8.87 -14.38
CA PHE A 249 -5.95 9.70 -14.75
C PHE A 249 -4.98 8.90 -15.61
N TYR A 250 -4.66 9.41 -16.79
CA TYR A 250 -3.86 8.74 -17.81
C TYR A 250 -2.52 9.46 -18.00
N LEU A 251 -1.50 8.71 -18.39
CA LEU A 251 -0.21 9.24 -18.84
C LEU A 251 0.02 8.85 -20.29
N ASP A 252 0.17 9.86 -21.16
CA ASP A 252 0.61 9.63 -22.53
C ASP A 252 2.13 9.51 -22.59
N HIS A 253 2.64 8.49 -23.26
CA HIS A 253 4.04 8.38 -23.64
C HIS A 253 4.15 8.12 -25.16
N LYS A 254 4.50 9.16 -25.91
CA LYS A 254 4.67 9.09 -27.38
C LYS A 254 3.43 8.59 -28.11
N GLY A 255 2.25 9.03 -27.69
CA GLY A 255 0.97 8.67 -28.30
C GLY A 255 0.41 7.31 -27.83
N ASN A 256 0.93 6.76 -26.75
CA ASN A 256 0.44 5.51 -26.15
C ASN A 256 0.17 5.71 -24.65
N ASP A 257 -0.88 5.09 -24.16
CA ASP A 257 -1.18 5.10 -22.73
C ASP A 257 -0.22 4.18 -21.98
N VAL A 258 0.30 4.69 -20.88
CA VAL A 258 1.18 3.93 -19.97
C VAL A 258 0.33 3.13 -18.99
N PRO A 259 0.62 1.82 -18.76
CA PRO A 259 -0.04 1.11 -17.66
C PRO A 259 0.38 1.74 -16.33
N LEU A 260 -0.59 2.20 -15.54
CA LEU A 260 -0.33 2.94 -14.29
C LEU A 260 -0.69 2.16 -13.04
N VAL A 261 -1.53 1.14 -13.15
CA VAL A 261 -1.96 0.28 -12.05
C VAL A 261 -1.98 -1.16 -12.52
N TYR A 262 -1.64 -2.08 -11.63
CA TYR A 262 -1.92 -3.50 -11.80
C TYR A 262 -2.68 -4.04 -10.58
N SER A 263 -3.41 -5.13 -10.76
CA SER A 263 -4.00 -5.88 -9.67
C SER A 263 -3.67 -7.36 -9.78
N ILE A 264 -3.62 -8.02 -8.64
CA ILE A 264 -3.44 -9.47 -8.54
C ILE A 264 -4.50 -10.02 -7.59
N THR A 265 -5.25 -11.01 -8.06
CA THR A 265 -6.12 -11.81 -7.21
C THR A 265 -5.55 -13.22 -7.15
N GLY A 266 -5.47 -13.77 -5.95
CA GLY A 266 -5.00 -15.13 -5.74
C GLY A 266 -5.75 -15.82 -4.61
N ARG A 267 -5.59 -17.13 -4.51
CA ARG A 267 -6.22 -17.98 -3.50
C ARG A 267 -5.17 -18.82 -2.80
N LYS A 268 -5.23 -18.90 -1.48
CA LYS A 268 -4.39 -19.82 -0.72
C LYS A 268 -4.90 -21.25 -0.91
N VAL A 269 -4.05 -22.14 -1.41
CA VAL A 269 -4.43 -23.55 -1.69
C VAL A 269 -3.82 -24.56 -0.72
N THR A 270 -2.78 -24.18 0.02
CA THR A 270 -2.09 -25.06 1.01
C THR A 270 -1.67 -24.28 2.25
#